data_4340c2c6278bcd90dec4059ec3fcbeff
#
_entry.id   4340c2c6278bcd90dec4059ec3fcbeff
#
_cell.length_a   1.000
_cell.length_b   1.000
_cell.length_c   1.000
_cell.angle_alpha   90.00
_cell.angle_beta   90.00
_cell.angle_gamma   90.00
#
_symmetry.space_group_name_H-M   'P 1'
#
loop_
_entity.id
_entity.type
_entity.pdbx_description
1 polymer ?
#
loop_
_entity_poly.entity_id
_entity_poly.type
_entity_poly.pdbx_seq_one_letter_code
_entity_poly.pdbx_strand_id
1 'polypeptide(L)'
;MDVTKIDFDANAMLDGLQRWVSCESPSYDREAVNRMQDIAAHDLAMMGASVERITPHPRAGDCIRARFPHPKAGASGILIIGHMDTVHP
;
A
#
# COMPACT_ATOMS: atom_id res chain seq x y z
N MET A 1 2.79 22.52 -4.04
CA MET A 1 2.80 21.95 -2.67
C MET A 1 4.08 22.37 -1.96
N ASP A 2 3.93 22.89 -0.77
CA ASP A 2 5.08 23.26 0.06
C ASP A 2 5.35 22.15 1.05
N VAL A 3 6.42 21.39 0.81
CA VAL A 3 6.77 20.23 1.64
C VAL A 3 7.19 20.62 3.06
N THR A 4 7.57 21.89 3.29
CA THR A 4 7.94 22.36 4.64
C THR A 4 6.71 22.49 5.55
N LYS A 5 5.52 22.53 4.99
CA LYS A 5 4.25 22.63 5.73
C LYS A 5 3.60 21.28 5.97
N ILE A 6 4.20 20.18 5.50
CA ILE A 6 3.71 18.83 5.78
C ILE A 6 4.12 18.47 7.21
N ASP A 7 3.13 18.07 7.99
CA ASP A 7 3.36 17.63 9.37
C ASP A 7 3.77 16.17 9.37
N PHE A 8 4.97 15.89 9.82
CA PHE A 8 5.51 14.54 9.92
C PHE A 8 5.52 14.11 11.39
N ASP A 9 4.69 13.14 11.72
CA ASP A 9 4.63 12.53 13.04
C ASP A 9 5.40 11.20 13.00
N ALA A 10 6.63 11.22 13.52
CA ALA A 10 7.50 10.03 13.50
C ALA A 10 6.91 8.88 14.31
N ASN A 11 6.23 9.15 15.42
CA ASN A 11 5.62 8.09 16.23
C ASN A 11 4.46 7.43 15.51
N ALA A 12 3.61 8.21 14.87
CA ALA A 12 2.50 7.68 14.07
C ALA A 12 3.03 6.86 12.89
N MET A 13 4.08 7.33 12.23
CA MET A 13 4.74 6.59 11.14
C MET A 13 5.31 5.27 11.63
N LEU A 14 5.98 5.27 12.77
CA LEU A 14 6.55 4.06 13.37
C LEU A 14 5.47 3.06 13.73
N ASP A 15 4.38 3.50 14.34
CA ASP A 15 3.25 2.63 14.69
C ASP A 15 2.65 1.97 13.45
N GLY A 16 2.43 2.73 12.40
CA GLY A 16 1.92 2.22 11.14
C GLY A 16 2.87 1.21 10.49
N LEU A 17 4.15 1.54 10.45
CA LEU A 17 5.18 0.66 9.90
C LEU A 17 5.29 -0.64 10.70
N GLN A 18 5.26 -0.57 12.03
CA GLN A 18 5.32 -1.75 12.89
C GLN A 18 4.16 -2.71 12.61
N ARG A 19 2.96 -2.19 12.42
CA ARG A 19 1.79 -2.99 12.08
C ARG A 19 1.97 -3.71 10.75
N TRP A 20 2.52 -3.02 9.75
CA TRP A 20 2.79 -3.61 8.44
C TRP A 20 3.91 -4.67 8.51
N VAL A 21 5.01 -4.35 9.18
CA VAL A 21 6.15 -5.26 9.31
C VAL A 21 5.79 -6.52 10.11
N SER A 22 4.88 -6.40 11.07
CA SER A 22 4.42 -7.54 11.88
C SER A 22 3.57 -8.53 11.08
N CYS A 23 3.08 -8.16 9.92
CA CYS A 23 2.38 -9.06 9.01
C CYS A 23 3.39 -9.68 8.05
N GLU A 24 3.81 -10.91 8.32
CA GLU A 24 4.75 -11.60 7.44
C GLU A 24 4.12 -11.90 6.08
N SER A 25 4.89 -11.64 5.03
CA SER A 25 4.39 -11.77 3.65
C SER A 25 5.46 -12.34 2.72
N PRO A 26 5.94 -13.57 2.98
CA PRO A 26 6.94 -14.18 2.09
C PRO A 26 6.37 -14.35 0.68
N SER A 27 7.19 -14.07 -0.33
CA SER A 27 6.78 -13.98 -1.73
C SER A 27 6.05 -15.21 -2.25
N TYR A 28 6.40 -16.39 -1.74
CA TYR A 28 5.83 -17.66 -2.20
C TYR A 28 4.57 -18.06 -1.43
N ASP A 29 4.17 -17.32 -0.43
CA ASP A 29 2.97 -17.59 0.34
C ASP A 29 1.87 -16.60 -0.08
N ARG A 30 1.04 -17.04 -1.03
CA ARG A 30 -0.04 -16.23 -1.58
C ARG A 30 -0.98 -15.69 -0.50
N GLU A 31 -1.35 -16.52 0.47
CA GLU A 31 -2.28 -16.12 1.54
C GLU A 31 -1.65 -15.07 2.45
N ALA A 32 -0.37 -15.21 2.77
CA ALA A 32 0.34 -14.24 3.59
C ALA A 32 0.48 -12.90 2.86
N VAL A 33 0.83 -12.93 1.58
CA VAL A 33 0.91 -11.72 0.77
C VAL A 33 -0.47 -11.05 0.68
N ASN A 34 -1.53 -11.83 0.50
CA ASN A 34 -2.88 -11.27 0.43
C ASN A 34 -3.33 -10.65 1.76
N ARG A 35 -2.92 -11.22 2.90
CA ARG A 35 -3.18 -10.58 4.20
C ARG A 35 -2.49 -9.22 4.31
N MET A 36 -1.25 -9.13 3.83
CA MET A 36 -0.54 -7.85 3.80
C MET A 36 -1.24 -6.86 2.86
N GLN A 37 -1.69 -7.31 1.70
CA GLN A 37 -2.42 -6.47 0.77
C GLN A 37 -3.77 -6.00 1.36
N ASP A 38 -4.41 -6.82 2.19
CA ASP A 38 -5.64 -6.41 2.90
C ASP A 38 -5.35 -5.23 3.84
N ILE A 39 -4.25 -5.30 4.59
CA ILE A 39 -3.85 -4.21 5.49
C ILE A 39 -3.55 -2.94 4.71
N ALA A 40 -2.75 -3.05 3.65
CA ALA A 40 -2.38 -1.91 2.83
C ALA A 40 -3.60 -1.29 2.14
N ALA A 41 -4.49 -2.13 1.59
CA ALA A 41 -5.71 -1.67 0.94
C ALA A 41 -6.61 -0.92 1.93
N HIS A 42 -6.75 -1.44 3.14
CA HIS A 42 -7.54 -0.79 4.19
C HIS A 42 -6.98 0.59 4.54
N ASP A 43 -5.67 0.67 4.76
CA ASP A 43 -5.03 1.92 5.14
C ASP A 43 -5.14 2.97 4.04
N LEU A 44 -4.93 2.56 2.79
CA LEU A 44 -5.05 3.48 1.64
C LEU A 44 -6.49 3.96 1.45
N ALA A 45 -7.47 3.07 1.64
CA ALA A 45 -8.88 3.45 1.59
C ALA A 45 -9.24 4.45 2.70
N MET A 46 -8.69 4.26 3.89
CA MET A 46 -8.89 5.20 5.00
C MET A 46 -8.28 6.56 4.74
N MET A 47 -7.26 6.64 3.88
CA MET A 47 -6.69 7.91 3.44
C MET A 47 -7.49 8.57 2.32
N GLY A 48 -8.54 7.94 1.82
CA GLY A 48 -9.39 8.48 0.77
C GLY A 48 -9.12 7.93 -0.62
N ALA A 49 -8.28 6.92 -0.77
CA ALA A 49 -8.03 6.32 -2.06
C ALA A 49 -9.15 5.39 -2.50
N SER A 50 -9.36 5.31 -3.82
CA SER A 50 -10.12 4.23 -4.44
C SER A 50 -9.15 3.07 -4.68
N VAL A 51 -9.43 1.91 -4.09
CA VAL A 51 -8.52 0.77 -4.12
C VAL A 51 -9.16 -0.35 -4.94
N GLU A 52 -8.39 -0.94 -5.85
CA GLU A 52 -8.79 -2.14 -6.56
C GLU A 52 -7.76 -3.25 -6.36
N ARG A 53 -8.26 -4.49 -6.31
CA ARG A 53 -7.45 -5.70 -6.23
C ARG A 53 -7.24 -6.24 -7.62
N ILE A 54 -6.01 -6.68 -7.90
CA ILE A 54 -5.65 -7.27 -9.17
C ILE A 54 -4.97 -8.60 -8.88
N THR A 55 -5.46 -9.68 -9.48
CA THR A 55 -4.87 -11.01 -9.34
C THR A 55 -4.13 -11.34 -10.65
N PRO A 56 -2.83 -11.01 -10.76
CA PRO A 56 -2.10 -11.20 -12.00
C PRO A 56 -1.78 -12.68 -12.27
N HIS A 57 -1.70 -13.49 -11.21
CA HIS A 57 -1.36 -14.91 -11.32
C HIS A 57 -2.05 -15.70 -10.21
N PRO A 58 -2.62 -16.89 -10.50
CA PRO A 58 -3.36 -17.65 -9.50
C PRO A 58 -2.52 -18.22 -8.38
N ARG A 59 -1.20 -18.29 -8.54
CA ARG A 59 -0.28 -18.80 -7.51
C ARG A 59 0.45 -17.71 -6.74
N ALA A 60 0.38 -16.48 -7.19
CA ALA A 60 1.02 -15.34 -6.53
C ALA A 60 -0.01 -14.55 -5.73
N GLY A 61 0.47 -13.74 -4.80
CA GLY A 61 -0.36 -12.78 -4.10
C GLY A 61 -0.91 -11.71 -5.04
N ASP A 62 -1.98 -11.07 -4.62
CA ASP A 62 -2.61 -10.01 -5.39
C ASP A 62 -1.75 -8.74 -5.38
N CYS A 63 -2.00 -7.90 -6.38
CA CYS A 63 -1.56 -6.52 -6.39
C CYS A 63 -2.72 -5.61 -5.99
N ILE A 64 -2.41 -4.42 -5.53
CA ILE A 64 -3.40 -3.37 -5.33
C ILE A 64 -3.03 -2.14 -6.13
N ARG A 65 -4.04 -1.45 -6.61
CA ARG A 65 -3.90 -0.15 -7.26
C ARG A 65 -4.78 0.84 -6.51
N ALA A 66 -4.16 1.89 -5.98
CA ALA A 66 -4.85 2.92 -5.24
C ALA A 66 -4.75 4.24 -5.99
N ARG A 67 -5.88 4.92 -6.14
CA ARG A 67 -5.95 6.22 -6.79
C ARG A 67 -6.55 7.22 -5.83
N PHE A 68 -5.85 8.33 -5.64
CA PHE A 68 -6.37 9.43 -4.83
C PHE A 68 -7.10 10.42 -5.73
N PRO A 69 -8.24 10.96 -5.27
CA PRO A 69 -8.96 11.96 -6.06
C PRO A 69 -8.12 13.22 -6.25
N HIS A 70 -8.23 13.81 -7.41
CA HIS A 70 -7.54 15.04 -7.74
C HIS A 70 -8.49 15.96 -8.50
N PRO A 71 -8.52 17.27 -8.18
CA PRO A 71 -9.44 18.20 -8.83
C PRO A 71 -9.15 18.41 -10.33
N LYS A 72 -7.95 18.05 -10.78
CA LYS A 72 -7.56 18.12 -12.19
C LYS A 72 -7.44 16.70 -12.76
N ALA A 73 -8.50 15.95 -12.71
CA ALA A 73 -8.54 14.61 -13.30
C ALA A 73 -8.09 14.65 -14.76
N GLY A 74 -7.20 13.74 -15.14
CA GLY A 74 -6.62 13.69 -16.47
C GLY A 74 -5.31 14.46 -16.64
N ALA A 75 -4.94 15.31 -15.67
CA ALA A 75 -3.62 15.92 -15.67
C ALA A 75 -2.56 14.89 -15.24
N SER A 76 -1.30 15.14 -15.62
CA SER A 76 -0.18 14.30 -15.19
C SER A 76 -0.06 14.33 -13.67
N GLY A 77 0.20 13.17 -13.08
CA GLY A 77 0.35 13.03 -11.65
C GLY A 77 1.64 12.29 -11.29
N ILE A 78 1.72 11.82 -10.05
CA ILE A 78 2.83 11.03 -9.54
C ILE A 78 2.38 9.58 -9.39
N LEU A 79 3.14 8.67 -9.97
CA LEU A 79 2.95 7.24 -9.78
C LEU A 79 4.01 6.71 -8.81
N ILE A 80 3.56 6.07 -7.74
CA ILE A 80 4.45 5.42 -6.77
C ILE A 80 4.29 3.90 -6.92
N ILE A 81 5.41 3.21 -7.08
CA ILE A 81 5.45 1.76 -7.21
C ILE A 81 6.28 1.18 -6.08
N GLY A 82 5.77 0.15 -5.44
CA GLY A 82 6.47 -0.57 -4.39
C GLY A 82 6.00 -2.00 -4.30
N HIS A 83 6.50 -2.74 -3.32
CA HIS A 83 6.09 -4.12 -3.11
C HIS A 83 5.91 -4.40 -1.61
N MET A 84 5.02 -5.35 -1.32
CA MET A 84 4.65 -5.71 0.05
C MET A 84 5.11 -7.12 0.43
N ASP A 85 5.62 -7.88 -0.53
CA ASP A 85 6.16 -9.21 -0.26
C ASP A 85 7.62 -9.14 0.17
N THR A 86 8.05 -10.16 0.89
CA THR A 86 9.43 -10.27 1.35
C THR A 86 10.06 -11.56 0.82
N VAL A 87 11.36 -11.52 0.52
CA VAL A 87 12.07 -12.68 0.00
C VAL A 87 12.51 -13.66 1.09
N HIS A 88 12.45 -13.24 2.34
CA HIS A 88 12.82 -14.07 3.48
C HIS A 88 11.58 -14.70 4.10
N PRO A 89 11.67 -15.98 4.49
CA PRO A 89 10.57 -16.61 5.22
C PRO A 89 10.36 -16.03 6.60
#